data_ec13d0340420f69a7cb992d76ea7139a
#
_entry.id   ec13d0340420f69a7cb992d76ea7139a
#
_cell.length_a   1.000
_cell.length_b   1.000
_cell.length_c   1.000
_cell.angle_alpha   90.00
_cell.angle_beta   90.00
_cell.angle_gamma   90.00
#
_symmetry.space_group_name_H-M   'P 1'
#
loop_
_entity.id
_entity.type
_entity.pdbx_description
1 polymer ?
#
loop_
_entity_poly.entity_id
_entity_poly.type
_entity_poly.pdbx_seq_one_letter_code
_entity_poly.pdbx_strand_id
1 'polypeptide(L)'
;SILKLITNYLASVHLVALGEAWTVAKKSNLDLTKTYKGILASSGNSFVHETESQVILNGSYNINFTMDLVKKDMSLFNDLSKKLKTELQ
;
A
#
# COMPACT_ATOMS: atom_id res chain seq x y z
N SER A 1 -9.65 -10.51 14.35
CA SER A 1 -10.40 -9.39 14.91
C SER A 1 -10.71 -8.34 13.84
N ILE A 2 -11.69 -7.52 14.11
CA ILE A 2 -12.07 -6.43 13.20
C ILE A 2 -10.94 -5.42 13.07
N LEU A 3 -10.26 -5.11 14.16
CA LEU A 3 -9.14 -4.18 14.13
C LEU A 3 -8.01 -4.67 13.21
N LYS A 4 -7.68 -5.95 13.29
CA LYS A 4 -6.64 -6.54 12.42
C LYS A 4 -7.03 -6.42 10.95
N LEU A 5 -8.31 -6.65 10.62
CA LEU A 5 -8.80 -6.52 9.25
C LEU A 5 -8.69 -5.09 8.74
N ILE A 6 -9.02 -4.11 9.59
CA ILE A 6 -8.88 -2.69 9.25
C ILE A 6 -7.43 -2.33 8.99
N THR A 7 -6.51 -2.73 9.87
CA THR A 7 -5.09 -2.39 9.71
C THR A 7 -4.48 -3.07 8.49
N ASN A 8 -4.86 -4.31 8.21
CA ASN A 8 -4.41 -5.01 7.00
C ASN A 8 -4.91 -4.32 5.73
N TYR A 9 -6.16 -3.86 5.73
CA TYR A 9 -6.70 -3.10 4.61
C TYR A 9 -5.90 -1.83 4.35
N LEU A 10 -5.63 -1.05 5.40
CA LEU A 10 -4.86 0.19 5.26
C LEU A 10 -3.45 -0.08 4.74
N ALA A 11 -2.78 -1.10 5.28
CA ALA A 11 -1.44 -1.48 4.81
C ALA A 11 -1.46 -1.88 3.33
N SER A 12 -2.48 -2.62 2.91
CA SER A 12 -2.64 -3.05 1.51
C SER A 12 -2.85 -1.86 0.57
N VAL A 13 -3.70 -0.91 0.97
CA VAL A 13 -3.95 0.30 0.17
C VAL A 13 -2.67 1.13 0.06
N HIS A 14 -1.95 1.30 1.17
CA HIS A 14 -0.68 2.03 1.17
C HIS A 14 0.33 1.36 0.22
N LEU A 15 0.39 0.03 0.21
CA LEU A 15 1.33 -0.70 -0.63
C LEU A 15 1.01 -0.54 -2.12
N VAL A 16 -0.27 -0.63 -2.51
CA VAL A 16 -0.69 -0.42 -3.89
C VAL A 16 -0.39 1.00 -4.35
N ALA A 17 -0.78 1.98 -3.54
CA ALA A 17 -0.54 3.39 -3.86
C ALA A 17 0.96 3.68 -3.98
N LEU A 18 1.76 3.11 -3.09
CA LEU A 18 3.21 3.27 -3.12
C LEU A 18 3.82 2.69 -4.40
N GLY A 19 3.40 1.50 -4.80
CA GLY A 19 3.87 0.87 -6.04
C GLY A 19 3.54 1.71 -7.27
N GLU A 20 2.33 2.25 -7.34
CA GLU A 20 1.93 3.15 -8.41
C GLU A 20 2.76 4.44 -8.41
N ALA A 21 2.99 5.02 -7.23
CA ALA A 21 3.79 6.23 -7.08
C ALA A 21 5.23 6.01 -7.57
N TRP A 22 5.85 4.89 -7.21
CA TRP A 22 7.19 4.57 -7.69
C TRP A 22 7.25 4.33 -9.20
N THR A 23 6.20 3.74 -9.77
CA THR A 23 6.11 3.58 -11.22
C THR A 23 6.10 4.93 -11.93
N VAL A 24 5.31 5.88 -11.42
CA VAL A 24 5.27 7.24 -11.97
C VAL A 24 6.62 7.93 -11.82
N ALA A 25 7.25 7.82 -10.64
CA ALA A 25 8.56 8.44 -10.39
C ALA A 25 9.62 7.92 -11.38
N LYS A 26 9.66 6.61 -11.60
CA LYS A 26 10.61 6.01 -12.54
C LYS A 26 10.36 6.47 -13.97
N LYS A 27 9.10 6.48 -14.41
CA LYS A 27 8.73 6.92 -15.76
C LYS A 27 8.98 8.40 -15.99
N SER A 28 8.96 9.19 -14.93
CA SER A 28 9.23 10.63 -14.99
C SER A 28 10.71 10.95 -14.85
N ASN A 29 11.57 9.94 -14.74
CA ASN A 29 13.02 10.09 -14.60
C ASN A 29 13.44 10.90 -13.37
N LEU A 30 12.66 10.80 -12.27
CA LEU A 30 13.03 11.44 -11.01
C LEU A 30 14.21 10.72 -10.36
N ASP A 31 15.00 11.48 -9.61
CA ASP A 31 16.04 10.90 -8.76
C ASP A 31 15.34 10.12 -7.64
N LEU A 32 15.51 8.79 -7.63
CA LEU A 32 14.75 7.92 -6.72
C LEU A 32 15.15 8.12 -5.26
N THR A 33 16.43 8.43 -4.98
CA THR A 33 16.88 8.71 -3.62
C THR A 33 16.26 9.99 -3.08
N LYS A 34 16.24 11.04 -3.89
CA LYS A 34 15.60 12.31 -3.51
C LYS A 34 14.09 12.14 -3.35
N THR A 35 13.47 11.35 -4.22
CA THR A 35 12.04 11.06 -4.14
C THR A 35 11.71 10.33 -2.83
N TYR A 36 12.52 9.32 -2.46
CA TYR A 36 12.35 8.62 -1.20
C TYR A 36 12.36 9.58 0.00
N LYS A 37 13.36 10.45 0.05
CA LYS A 37 13.49 11.44 1.11
C LYS A 37 12.34 12.45 1.10
N GLY A 38 11.91 12.85 -0.08
CA GLY A 38 10.78 13.77 -0.23
C GLY A 38 9.49 13.19 0.31
N ILE A 39 9.22 11.91 0.04
CA ILE A 39 8.04 11.23 0.59
C ILE A 39 8.09 11.17 2.11
N LEU A 40 9.27 10.83 2.68
CA LEU A 40 9.44 10.79 4.15
C LEU A 40 9.06 12.11 4.82
N ALA A 41 9.36 13.23 4.17
CA ALA A 41 9.14 14.58 4.71
C ALA A 41 7.74 15.14 4.39
N SER A 42 6.90 14.38 3.71
CA SER A 42 5.60 14.83 3.23
C SER A 42 4.44 14.12 3.93
N SER A 43 3.23 14.62 3.68
CA SER A 43 2.00 13.97 4.14
C SER A 43 1.74 12.63 3.45
N GLY A 44 2.46 12.32 2.37
CA GLY A 44 2.38 11.04 1.69
C GLY A 44 3.19 9.93 2.34
N ASN A 45 3.93 10.22 3.40
CA ASN A 45 4.70 9.21 4.11
C ASN A 45 3.80 8.18 4.78
N SER A 46 4.31 6.97 4.95
CA SER A 46 3.62 5.89 5.63
C SER A 46 4.65 4.91 6.20
N PHE A 47 4.22 4.10 7.15
CA PHE A 47 5.04 2.99 7.65
C PHE A 47 5.43 2.05 6.50
N VAL A 48 4.51 1.82 5.57
CA VAL A 48 4.77 0.98 4.38
C VAL A 48 5.88 1.58 3.52
N HIS A 49 5.87 2.91 3.32
CA HIS A 49 6.95 3.57 2.59
C HIS A 49 8.29 3.37 3.29
N GLU A 50 8.33 3.55 4.60
CA GLU A 50 9.57 3.45 5.38
C GLU A 50 10.14 2.03 5.36
N THR A 51 9.30 1.00 5.33
CA THR A 51 9.74 -0.39 5.40
C THR A 51 9.88 -1.07 4.05
N GLU A 52 9.06 -0.69 3.04
CA GLU A 52 8.96 -1.46 1.80
C GLU A 52 9.57 -0.78 0.57
N SER A 53 9.75 0.54 0.59
CA SER A 53 10.26 1.24 -0.61
C SER A 53 11.63 0.76 -1.04
N GLN A 54 12.55 0.50 -0.12
CA GLN A 54 13.88 0.01 -0.46
C GLN A 54 13.82 -1.37 -1.12
N VAL A 55 12.94 -2.23 -0.64
CA VAL A 55 12.75 -3.58 -1.20
C VAL A 55 12.16 -3.48 -2.61
N ILE A 56 11.19 -2.60 -2.82
CA ILE A 56 10.59 -2.35 -4.14
C ILE A 56 11.67 -1.83 -5.12
N LEU A 57 12.47 -0.87 -4.67
CA LEU A 57 13.46 -0.21 -5.52
C LEU A 57 14.62 -1.13 -5.91
N ASN A 58 15.00 -2.07 -5.06
CA ASN A 58 16.11 -2.98 -5.36
C ASN A 58 15.67 -4.22 -6.16
N GLY A 59 14.37 -4.35 -6.47
CA GLY A 59 13.86 -5.41 -7.32
C GLY A 59 13.72 -6.78 -6.65
N SER A 60 13.94 -6.89 -5.33
CA SER A 60 13.81 -8.17 -4.63
C SER A 60 12.37 -8.49 -4.20
N TYR A 61 11.41 -7.63 -4.54
CA TYR A 61 10.02 -7.74 -4.12
C TYR A 61 9.21 -8.54 -5.14
N ASN A 62 8.53 -9.59 -4.70
CA ASN A 62 7.64 -10.36 -5.58
C ASN A 62 6.27 -9.68 -5.66
N ILE A 63 6.11 -8.84 -6.66
CA ILE A 63 4.92 -8.00 -6.81
C ILE A 63 3.66 -8.84 -7.10
N ASN A 64 3.78 -9.94 -7.84
CA ASN A 64 2.62 -10.77 -8.17
C ASN A 64 2.02 -11.41 -6.92
N PHE A 65 2.87 -12.02 -6.08
CA PHE A 65 2.44 -12.63 -4.83
C PHE A 65 1.81 -11.58 -3.90
N THR A 66 2.42 -10.42 -3.82
CA THR A 66 1.92 -9.33 -2.98
C THR A 66 0.56 -8.82 -3.47
N MET A 67 0.38 -8.69 -4.78
CA MET A 67 -0.90 -8.24 -5.33
C MET A 67 -2.02 -9.23 -5.05
N ASP A 68 -1.74 -10.53 -5.06
CA ASP A 68 -2.74 -11.53 -4.69
C ASP A 68 -3.16 -11.41 -3.23
N LEU A 69 -2.22 -11.16 -2.32
CA LEU A 69 -2.52 -10.92 -0.90
C LEU A 69 -3.35 -9.65 -0.72
N VAL A 70 -3.01 -8.58 -1.45
CA VAL A 70 -3.77 -7.32 -1.41
C VAL A 70 -5.20 -7.54 -1.85
N LYS A 71 -5.42 -8.25 -2.96
CA LYS A 71 -6.78 -8.55 -3.45
C LYS A 71 -7.59 -9.29 -2.41
N LYS A 72 -6.98 -10.27 -1.74
CA LYS A 72 -7.64 -11.04 -0.69
C LYS A 72 -8.04 -10.14 0.49
N ASP A 73 -7.11 -9.30 0.96
CA ASP A 73 -7.38 -8.40 2.09
C ASP A 73 -8.47 -7.39 1.76
N MET A 74 -8.45 -6.82 0.55
CA MET A 74 -9.47 -5.88 0.10
C MET A 74 -10.85 -6.52 -0.02
N SER A 75 -10.91 -7.77 -0.51
CA SER A 75 -12.15 -8.52 -0.61
C SER A 75 -12.76 -8.76 0.78
N LEU A 76 -11.95 -9.20 1.74
CA LEU A 76 -12.40 -9.42 3.11
C LEU A 76 -12.91 -8.13 3.76
N PHE A 77 -12.21 -7.02 3.53
CA PHE A 77 -12.64 -5.73 4.07
C PHE A 77 -13.96 -5.28 3.44
N ASN A 78 -14.11 -5.45 2.13
CA ASN A 78 -15.35 -5.09 1.43
C ASN A 78 -16.54 -5.89 1.94
N ASP A 79 -16.35 -7.19 2.18
CA ASP A 79 -17.41 -8.04 2.73
C ASP A 79 -17.84 -7.56 4.11
N LEU A 80 -16.89 -7.22 4.97
CA LEU A 80 -17.17 -6.68 6.29
C LEU A 80 -17.92 -5.34 6.19
N SER A 81 -17.48 -4.45 5.31
CA SER A 81 -18.11 -3.14 5.12
C SER A 81 -19.57 -3.27 4.71
N LYS A 82 -19.87 -4.19 3.80
CA LYS A 82 -21.25 -4.46 3.36
C LYS A 82 -22.10 -4.97 4.52
N LYS A 83 -21.55 -5.90 5.29
CA LYS A 83 -22.25 -6.45 6.45
C LYS A 83 -22.57 -5.36 7.48
N LEU A 84 -21.62 -4.50 7.79
CA LEU A 84 -21.81 -3.42 8.76
C LEU A 84 -22.84 -2.40 8.26
N LYS A 85 -22.85 -2.07 6.98
CA LYS A 85 -23.87 -1.18 6.41
C LYS A 85 -25.27 -1.76 6.59
N THR A 86 -25.42 -3.05 6.31
CA THR A 86 -26.70 -3.73 6.49
C THR A 86 -27.16 -3.72 7.96
N GLU A 87 -26.24 -3.95 8.89
CA GLU A 87 -26.55 -3.97 10.32
C GLU A 87 -26.87 -2.57 10.88
N LEU A 88 -26.32 -1.52 10.27
CA LEU A 88 -26.53 -0.14 10.74
C LEU A 88 -27.81 0.50 10.19
N GLN A 89 -28.44 -0.14 9.23
CA GLN A 89 -29.76 0.29 8.71
C GLN A 89 -30.87 -0.24 9.60
#